data_935e7b88b502ce70d58ca1e9721f8ab3
#
_entry.id   935e7b88b502ce70d58ca1e9721f8ab3
#
_cell.length_a   1.000
_cell.length_b   1.000
_cell.length_c   1.000
_cell.angle_alpha   90.00
_cell.angle_beta   90.00
_cell.angle_gamma   90.00
#
_symmetry.space_group_name_H-M   'P 1'
#
loop_
_entity.id
_entity.type
_entity.pdbx_description
1 polymer ?
#
loop_
_entity_poly.entity_id
_entity_poly.type
_entity_poly.pdbx_seq_one_letter_code
_entity_poly.pdbx_strand_id
1 'polypeptide(L)'
;PLRRQRQMCIRDREMIQEIPRPNFWRAPTDNDCGNNMGGVRGQWKLASLYATTKGIGKEIPSVHGGTILQNPTCEVEADSVVVTYLYNLQTSPAAECSLQYRVFGDGRIQTTLHYDPVEGLAAMPEFGVLFKIDADYDTVEWYGNGPAETYWDRQHGAKLGIYQNKVADNMAQYLVPQECGAKTAVRWAKVVDRKGRGLLFTADAAKPMFFSALPYTPHEMESAKHPYELPPIHYTVIRAMGEQMGVGGDDSWGANVHPEYIPDVTKPVEFTFTFRGI
;
A
#
# COMPACT_ATOMS: atom_id res chain seq x y z
N PRO A 1 -21.34 11.35 -23.16
CA PRO A 1 -20.19 11.30 -22.27
C PRO A 1 -20.43 10.21 -21.26
N LEU A 2 -19.68 9.13 -21.42
CA LEU A 2 -19.68 8.05 -20.46
C LEU A 2 -19.22 8.64 -19.12
N ARG A 3 -20.13 8.77 -18.17
CA ARG A 3 -19.79 9.00 -16.78
C ARG A 3 -18.93 7.81 -16.37
N ARG A 4 -17.61 8.03 -16.33
CA ARG A 4 -16.70 7.10 -15.70
C ARG A 4 -17.29 6.77 -14.34
N GLN A 5 -17.39 5.48 -14.06
CA GLN A 5 -17.94 4.97 -12.83
C GLN A 5 -17.40 5.79 -11.66
N ARG A 6 -18.31 6.36 -10.88
CA ARG A 6 -17.97 7.05 -9.64
C ARG A 6 -17.50 6.01 -8.66
N GLN A 7 -16.20 5.75 -8.68
CA GLN A 7 -15.59 4.90 -7.69
C GLN A 7 -15.53 5.69 -6.39
N MET A 8 -16.31 5.24 -5.43
CA MET A 8 -16.34 5.72 -4.06
C MET A 8 -16.54 7.24 -3.87
N CYS A 9 -17.68 7.73 -4.32
CA CYS A 9 -18.18 9.02 -3.87
C CYS A 9 -18.70 8.88 -2.44
N ILE A 10 -17.97 9.43 -1.48
CA ILE A 10 -18.48 9.57 -0.12
C ILE A 10 -19.03 10.98 0.00
N ARG A 11 -20.33 11.12 0.23
CA ARG A 11 -21.03 12.41 0.35
C ARG A 11 -20.79 13.33 -0.85
N ASP A 12 -21.04 12.83 -2.06
CA ASP A 12 -20.97 13.58 -3.34
C ASP A 12 -19.55 14.06 -3.75
N ARG A 13 -18.49 13.57 -3.12
CA ARG A 13 -17.12 13.88 -3.50
C ARG A 13 -16.34 12.59 -3.76
N GLU A 14 -15.69 12.49 -4.91
CA GLU A 14 -14.74 11.46 -5.21
C GLU A 14 -13.43 11.74 -4.42
N MET A 15 -13.04 10.83 -3.52
CA MET A 15 -11.87 10.99 -2.68
C MET A 15 -10.65 10.26 -3.25
N ILE A 16 -10.88 9.11 -3.87
CA ILE A 16 -9.84 8.23 -4.39
C ILE A 16 -9.59 8.60 -5.85
N GLN A 17 -8.38 9.03 -6.17
CA GLN A 17 -8.01 9.45 -7.52
C GLN A 17 -7.75 8.29 -8.47
N GLU A 18 -7.24 7.17 -7.94
CA GLU A 18 -6.94 5.96 -8.69
C GLU A 18 -7.49 4.74 -7.96
N ILE A 19 -7.80 3.66 -8.68
CA ILE A 19 -8.16 2.39 -8.06
C ILE A 19 -7.01 1.96 -7.14
N PRO A 20 -7.28 1.66 -5.86
CA PRO A 20 -6.25 1.15 -4.95
C PRO A 20 -5.65 -0.13 -5.53
N ARG A 21 -4.35 -0.27 -5.45
CA ARG A 21 -3.62 -1.36 -6.09
C ARG A 21 -2.67 -2.06 -5.15
N PRO A 22 -2.35 -3.33 -5.41
CA PRO A 22 -1.29 -4.03 -4.70
C PRO A 22 0.03 -3.26 -4.80
N ASN A 23 0.77 -3.19 -3.70
CA ASN A 23 2.09 -2.59 -3.64
C ASN A 23 3.05 -3.52 -2.89
N PHE A 24 4.20 -3.78 -3.52
CA PHE A 24 5.25 -4.68 -3.03
C PHE A 24 6.59 -3.97 -2.88
N TRP A 25 6.61 -2.65 -3.12
CA TRP A 25 7.81 -1.84 -3.17
C TRP A 25 7.74 -0.64 -2.25
N ARG A 26 8.84 -0.35 -1.58
CA ARG A 26 9.11 0.90 -0.88
C ARG A 26 10.33 1.57 -1.49
N ALA A 27 10.49 2.87 -1.31
CA ALA A 27 11.70 3.56 -1.76
C ALA A 27 12.93 2.97 -1.03
N PRO A 28 14.01 2.64 -1.74
CA PRO A 28 15.23 2.17 -1.10
C PRO A 28 15.80 3.23 -0.15
N THR A 29 16.27 2.78 1.02
CA THR A 29 17.10 3.62 1.89
C THR A 29 18.54 3.65 1.38
N ASP A 30 19.37 4.54 1.92
CA ASP A 30 20.81 4.55 1.61
C ASP A 30 21.44 3.17 1.87
N ASN A 31 21.05 2.51 2.95
CA ASN A 31 21.49 1.16 3.28
C ASN A 31 21.03 0.12 2.26
N ASP A 32 19.78 0.21 1.80
CA ASP A 32 19.25 -0.66 0.74
C ASP A 32 20.01 -0.45 -0.59
N CYS A 33 20.39 0.78 -0.90
CA CYS A 33 21.23 1.07 -2.07
C CYS A 33 22.63 0.43 -1.92
N GLY A 34 23.21 0.48 -0.72
CA GLY A 34 24.48 -0.15 -0.40
C GLY A 34 24.47 -1.67 -0.54
N ASN A 35 23.37 -2.34 -0.18
CA ASN A 35 23.22 -3.80 -0.32
C ASN A 35 22.61 -4.24 -1.67
N ASN A 36 22.47 -3.32 -2.62
CA ASN A 36 21.93 -3.59 -3.95
C ASN A 36 20.49 -4.14 -3.95
N MET A 37 19.61 -3.62 -3.07
CA MET A 37 18.20 -4.03 -3.02
C MET A 37 17.53 -3.95 -4.39
N GLY A 38 17.82 -2.90 -5.18
CA GLY A 38 17.26 -2.72 -6.52
C GLY A 38 17.64 -3.84 -7.50
N GLY A 39 18.85 -4.38 -7.42
CA GLY A 39 19.27 -5.53 -8.22
C GLY A 39 18.67 -6.84 -7.75
N VAL A 40 18.61 -7.05 -6.44
CA VAL A 40 18.14 -8.31 -5.85
C VAL A 40 16.61 -8.41 -5.85
N ARG A 41 15.91 -7.31 -5.57
CA ARG A 41 14.45 -7.29 -5.32
C ARG A 41 13.68 -6.44 -6.34
N GLY A 42 14.33 -5.89 -7.36
CA GLY A 42 13.73 -4.92 -8.29
C GLY A 42 12.53 -5.45 -9.09
N GLN A 43 12.35 -6.77 -9.17
CA GLN A 43 11.14 -7.35 -9.77
C GLN A 43 9.86 -6.93 -9.02
N TRP A 44 9.93 -6.71 -7.70
CA TRP A 44 8.80 -6.22 -6.93
C TRP A 44 8.43 -4.76 -7.21
N LYS A 45 9.41 -3.96 -7.62
CA LYS A 45 9.16 -2.63 -8.17
C LYS A 45 8.35 -2.70 -9.46
N LEU A 46 8.73 -3.58 -10.39
CA LEU A 46 8.00 -3.79 -11.63
C LEU A 46 6.60 -4.36 -11.36
N ALA A 47 6.48 -5.30 -10.43
CA ALA A 47 5.20 -5.84 -9.98
C ALA A 47 4.27 -4.74 -9.43
N SER A 48 4.78 -3.78 -8.65
CA SER A 48 3.99 -2.66 -8.11
C SER A 48 3.58 -1.65 -9.18
N LEU A 49 4.43 -1.40 -10.19
CA LEU A 49 4.17 -0.41 -11.23
C LEU A 49 3.28 -0.95 -12.35
N TYR A 50 3.50 -2.20 -12.75
CA TYR A 50 2.99 -2.76 -14.00
C TYR A 50 2.13 -4.02 -13.80
N ALA A 51 1.63 -4.27 -12.59
CA ALA A 51 0.64 -5.32 -12.39
C ALA A 51 -0.54 -5.13 -13.37
N THR A 52 -0.90 -6.20 -14.05
CA THR A 52 -2.03 -6.19 -14.98
C THR A 52 -3.13 -7.12 -14.49
N THR A 53 -4.37 -6.71 -14.64
CA THR A 53 -5.50 -7.56 -14.27
C THR A 53 -5.64 -8.75 -15.21
N LYS A 54 -5.98 -9.91 -14.67
CA LYS A 54 -6.22 -11.15 -15.40
C LYS A 54 -7.69 -11.55 -15.27
N GLY A 55 -8.31 -11.96 -16.35
CA GLY A 55 -9.68 -12.47 -16.31
C GLY A 55 -9.77 -13.80 -15.55
N ILE A 56 -10.73 -13.91 -14.62
CA ILE A 56 -10.93 -15.07 -13.73
C ILE A 56 -12.38 -15.54 -13.66
N GLY A 57 -13.32 -14.74 -14.17
CA GLY A 57 -14.74 -15.01 -14.08
C GLY A 57 -15.28 -15.79 -15.27
N LYS A 58 -16.57 -15.67 -15.48
CA LYS A 58 -17.27 -16.25 -16.64
C LYS A 58 -16.84 -15.57 -17.93
N GLU A 59 -16.92 -16.32 -19.04
CA GLU A 59 -16.80 -15.69 -20.34
C GLU A 59 -17.95 -14.72 -20.59
N ILE A 60 -17.61 -13.53 -21.02
CA ILE A 60 -18.55 -12.49 -21.40
C ILE A 60 -18.27 -12.01 -22.84
N PRO A 61 -19.29 -11.56 -23.60
CA PRO A 61 -19.07 -11.00 -24.92
C PRO A 61 -18.13 -9.80 -24.88
N SER A 62 -17.16 -9.79 -25.79
CA SER A 62 -16.27 -8.65 -25.98
C SER A 62 -16.89 -7.65 -26.93
N VAL A 63 -16.72 -6.35 -26.68
CA VAL A 63 -17.14 -5.26 -27.58
C VAL A 63 -16.39 -5.25 -28.91
N HIS A 64 -15.26 -5.96 -28.98
CA HIS A 64 -14.44 -6.14 -30.18
C HIS A 64 -14.67 -7.47 -30.89
N GLY A 65 -15.70 -8.23 -30.45
CA GLY A 65 -16.01 -9.58 -30.94
C GLY A 65 -15.31 -10.67 -30.12
N GLY A 66 -15.88 -11.89 -30.16
CA GLY A 66 -15.43 -13.01 -29.35
C GLY A 66 -15.86 -12.90 -27.89
N THR A 67 -15.21 -13.68 -27.03
CA THR A 67 -15.44 -13.70 -25.59
C THR A 67 -14.16 -13.34 -24.82
N ILE A 68 -14.33 -12.76 -23.64
CA ILE A 68 -13.26 -12.48 -22.68
C ILE A 68 -13.67 -13.03 -21.31
N LEU A 69 -12.69 -13.37 -20.50
CA LEU A 69 -12.94 -13.70 -19.09
C LEU A 69 -13.26 -12.45 -18.32
N GLN A 70 -14.29 -12.53 -17.47
CA GLN A 70 -14.69 -11.42 -16.61
C GLN A 70 -13.58 -11.08 -15.63
N ASN A 71 -13.32 -9.78 -15.47
CA ASN A 71 -12.43 -9.23 -14.45
C ASN A 71 -12.84 -7.77 -14.17
N PRO A 72 -13.13 -7.40 -12.90
CA PRO A 72 -13.18 -8.30 -11.74
C PRO A 72 -14.37 -9.25 -11.75
N THR A 73 -14.33 -10.28 -10.89
CA THR A 73 -15.55 -11.01 -10.52
C THR A 73 -16.36 -10.21 -9.53
N CYS A 74 -17.68 -10.39 -9.56
CA CYS A 74 -18.60 -9.74 -8.64
C CYS A 74 -19.60 -10.75 -8.13
N GLU A 75 -19.65 -10.95 -6.83
CA GLU A 75 -20.54 -11.87 -6.15
C GLU A 75 -21.40 -11.11 -5.14
N VAL A 76 -22.71 -11.36 -5.17
CA VAL A 76 -23.66 -10.76 -4.21
C VAL A 76 -23.91 -11.75 -3.11
N GLU A 77 -23.63 -11.36 -1.88
CA GLU A 77 -23.90 -12.10 -0.66
C GLU A 77 -25.10 -11.48 0.11
N ALA A 78 -25.47 -12.05 1.24
CA ALA A 78 -26.65 -11.61 1.99
C ALA A 78 -26.53 -10.16 2.53
N ASP A 79 -25.32 -9.73 2.89
CA ASP A 79 -25.06 -8.43 3.54
C ASP A 79 -23.96 -7.61 2.85
N SER A 80 -23.40 -8.13 1.78
CA SER A 80 -22.25 -7.54 1.11
C SER A 80 -22.18 -7.86 -0.37
N VAL A 81 -21.35 -7.11 -1.09
CA VAL A 81 -20.95 -7.41 -2.46
C VAL A 81 -19.44 -7.62 -2.45
N VAL A 82 -19.00 -8.77 -2.98
CA VAL A 82 -17.59 -9.14 -3.06
C VAL A 82 -17.10 -8.92 -4.48
N VAL A 83 -16.06 -8.11 -4.62
CA VAL A 83 -15.41 -7.81 -5.90
C VAL A 83 -13.96 -8.28 -5.80
N THR A 84 -13.56 -9.21 -6.68
CA THR A 84 -12.22 -9.79 -6.67
C THR A 84 -11.48 -9.50 -7.98
N TYR A 85 -10.30 -8.91 -7.84
CA TYR A 85 -9.32 -8.74 -8.91
C TYR A 85 -8.22 -9.78 -8.78
N LEU A 86 -7.85 -10.43 -9.87
CA LEU A 86 -6.62 -11.19 -10.00
C LEU A 86 -5.62 -10.37 -10.81
N TYR A 87 -4.39 -10.25 -10.31
CA TYR A 87 -3.30 -9.53 -10.96
C TYR A 87 -2.19 -10.47 -11.37
N ASN A 88 -1.74 -10.36 -12.63
CA ASN A 88 -0.44 -10.85 -13.05
C ASN A 88 0.62 -9.84 -12.59
N LEU A 89 1.61 -10.31 -11.87
CA LEU A 89 2.76 -9.52 -11.45
C LEU A 89 3.85 -9.62 -12.51
N GLN A 90 4.55 -8.51 -12.76
CA GLN A 90 5.62 -8.48 -13.75
C GLN A 90 6.92 -9.02 -13.13
N THR A 91 6.93 -10.33 -12.85
CA THR A 91 8.04 -11.05 -12.22
C THR A 91 8.49 -12.23 -13.09
N SER A 92 9.70 -12.69 -12.87
CA SER A 92 10.26 -13.90 -13.45
C SER A 92 10.98 -14.71 -12.36
N PRO A 93 10.46 -15.88 -11.98
CA PRO A 93 9.26 -16.56 -12.50
C PRO A 93 7.97 -15.74 -12.31
N ALA A 94 6.96 -16.05 -13.14
CA ALA A 94 5.68 -15.35 -13.11
C ALA A 94 4.94 -15.62 -11.80
N ALA A 95 4.40 -14.56 -11.22
CA ALA A 95 3.60 -14.61 -10.01
C ALA A 95 2.27 -13.87 -10.17
N GLU A 96 1.32 -14.19 -9.30
CA GLU A 96 -0.02 -13.59 -9.27
C GLU A 96 -0.37 -13.18 -7.83
N CYS A 97 -1.27 -12.22 -7.69
CA CYS A 97 -1.90 -11.91 -6.41
C CYS A 97 -3.38 -11.61 -6.62
N SER A 98 -4.20 -11.79 -5.60
CA SER A 98 -5.60 -11.38 -5.62
C SER A 98 -5.85 -10.22 -4.66
N LEU A 99 -6.70 -9.28 -5.09
CA LEU A 99 -7.18 -8.17 -4.27
C LEU A 99 -8.70 -8.21 -4.25
N GLN A 100 -9.26 -8.47 -3.09
CA GLN A 100 -10.70 -8.59 -2.86
C GLN A 100 -11.21 -7.40 -2.08
N TYR A 101 -12.33 -6.85 -2.51
CA TYR A 101 -13.11 -5.84 -1.81
C TYR A 101 -14.47 -6.42 -1.43
N ARG A 102 -14.78 -6.48 -0.14
CA ARG A 102 -16.10 -6.80 0.38
C ARG A 102 -16.76 -5.51 0.82
N VAL A 103 -17.78 -5.09 0.06
CA VAL A 103 -18.49 -3.83 0.25
C VAL A 103 -19.78 -4.09 1.04
N PHE A 104 -19.89 -3.49 2.21
CA PHE A 104 -21.05 -3.59 3.08
C PHE A 104 -22.02 -2.43 2.88
N GLY A 105 -23.30 -2.65 3.21
CA GLY A 105 -24.36 -1.64 3.07
C GLY A 105 -24.17 -0.40 3.95
N ASP A 106 -23.34 -0.46 4.99
CA ASP A 106 -23.00 0.67 5.88
C ASP A 106 -21.82 1.52 5.39
N GLY A 107 -21.31 1.20 4.20
CA GLY A 107 -20.19 1.91 3.55
C GLY A 107 -18.80 1.46 3.99
N ARG A 108 -18.68 0.42 4.83
CA ARG A 108 -17.40 -0.23 5.11
C ARG A 108 -16.98 -1.07 3.93
N ILE A 109 -15.66 -1.10 3.68
CA ILE A 109 -15.05 -1.92 2.65
C ILE A 109 -13.91 -2.70 3.30
N GLN A 110 -14.12 -3.99 3.49
CA GLN A 110 -13.05 -4.89 3.89
C GLN A 110 -12.23 -5.24 2.65
N THR A 111 -10.93 -5.09 2.78
CA THR A 111 -9.98 -5.31 1.68
C THR A 111 -9.03 -6.41 2.09
N THR A 112 -8.90 -7.44 1.24
CA THR A 112 -7.98 -8.56 1.46
C THR A 112 -7.05 -8.68 0.27
N LEU A 113 -5.75 -8.54 0.52
CA LEU A 113 -4.68 -8.83 -0.42
C LEU A 113 -4.09 -10.20 -0.09
N HIS A 114 -3.99 -11.08 -1.10
CA HIS A 114 -3.45 -12.43 -0.94
C HIS A 114 -2.40 -12.72 -2.01
N TYR A 115 -1.32 -13.38 -1.61
CA TYR A 115 -0.23 -13.81 -2.47
C TYR A 115 0.24 -15.21 -2.06
N ASP A 116 0.30 -16.12 -3.05
CA ASP A 116 0.95 -17.42 -2.91
C ASP A 116 2.41 -17.32 -3.38
N PRO A 117 3.38 -17.77 -2.56
CA PRO A 117 4.80 -17.63 -2.89
C PRO A 117 5.19 -18.45 -4.12
N VAL A 118 6.09 -17.90 -4.92
CA VAL A 118 6.66 -18.54 -6.09
C VAL A 118 8.16 -18.73 -5.84
N GLU A 119 8.61 -19.99 -5.95
CA GLU A 119 10.03 -20.33 -5.78
C GLU A 119 10.91 -19.57 -6.78
N GLY A 120 12.04 -19.05 -6.31
CA GLY A 120 12.99 -18.27 -7.10
C GLY A 120 12.78 -16.76 -7.04
N LEU A 121 11.71 -16.27 -6.42
CA LEU A 121 11.54 -14.84 -6.13
C LEU A 121 12.15 -14.49 -4.77
N ALA A 122 12.85 -13.36 -4.72
CA ALA A 122 13.36 -12.80 -3.46
C ALA A 122 12.20 -12.31 -2.57
N ALA A 123 12.44 -12.15 -1.26
CA ALA A 123 11.48 -11.52 -0.36
C ALA A 123 11.07 -10.13 -0.85
N MET A 124 9.77 -9.81 -0.77
CA MET A 124 9.26 -8.51 -1.15
C MET A 124 9.58 -7.46 -0.08
N PRO A 125 9.95 -6.22 -0.48
CA PRO A 125 10.19 -5.14 0.48
C PRO A 125 8.94 -4.69 1.24
N GLU A 126 7.77 -4.85 0.64
CA GLU A 126 6.49 -4.45 1.22
C GLU A 126 5.37 -5.37 0.71
N PHE A 127 4.35 -5.62 1.53
CA PHE A 127 3.12 -6.28 1.15
C PHE A 127 1.93 -5.45 1.63
N GLY A 128 1.29 -4.74 0.71
CA GLY A 128 0.23 -3.81 1.07
C GLY A 128 -0.59 -3.30 -0.10
N VAL A 129 -1.45 -2.34 0.20
CA VAL A 129 -2.31 -1.67 -0.77
C VAL A 129 -2.04 -0.18 -0.75
N LEU A 130 -1.79 0.39 -1.92
CA LEU A 130 -1.51 1.80 -2.13
C LEU A 130 -2.76 2.53 -2.62
N PHE A 131 -3.06 3.65 -1.95
CA PHE A 131 -4.13 4.58 -2.31
C PHE A 131 -3.53 5.93 -2.69
N LYS A 132 -4.15 6.61 -3.63
CA LYS A 132 -3.93 8.03 -3.90
C LYS A 132 -5.23 8.79 -3.68
N ILE A 133 -5.21 9.78 -2.80
CA ILE A 133 -6.33 10.66 -2.53
C ILE A 133 -5.90 12.11 -2.78
N ASP A 134 -6.86 13.02 -2.87
CA ASP A 134 -6.59 14.43 -3.11
C ASP A 134 -5.66 15.02 -2.03
N ALA A 135 -4.77 15.93 -2.42
CA ALA A 135 -3.81 16.59 -1.52
C ALA A 135 -4.47 17.43 -0.42
N ASP A 136 -5.74 17.81 -0.56
CA ASP A 136 -6.51 18.50 0.50
C ASP A 136 -6.71 17.62 1.75
N TYR A 137 -6.57 16.31 1.63
CA TYR A 137 -6.56 15.37 2.76
C TYR A 137 -5.15 15.27 3.33
N ASP A 138 -4.73 16.30 4.02
CA ASP A 138 -3.36 16.58 4.45
C ASP A 138 -3.08 16.29 5.93
N THR A 139 -4.06 15.80 6.67
CA THR A 139 -3.93 15.53 8.10
C THR A 139 -4.11 14.04 8.36
N VAL A 140 -3.13 13.42 9.01
CA VAL A 140 -3.17 12.02 9.44
C VAL A 140 -3.23 11.93 10.96
N GLU A 141 -4.13 11.09 11.48
CA GLU A 141 -4.20 10.71 12.89
C GLU A 141 -4.20 9.18 12.97
N TRP A 142 -3.44 8.62 13.90
CA TRP A 142 -3.35 7.16 14.04
C TRP A 142 -3.26 6.73 15.50
N TYR A 143 -3.78 5.53 15.78
CA TYR A 143 -3.54 4.78 17.00
C TYR A 143 -2.55 3.66 16.71
N GLY A 144 -1.32 3.83 17.13
CA GLY A 144 -0.19 2.96 16.84
C GLY A 144 1.07 3.44 17.53
N ASN A 145 2.21 2.93 17.09
CA ASN A 145 3.50 3.41 17.56
C ASN A 145 3.80 4.82 17.00
N GLY A 146 4.42 5.66 17.83
CA GLY A 146 4.75 7.04 17.47
C GLY A 146 5.53 7.76 18.57
N PRO A 147 5.63 9.11 18.47
CA PRO A 147 5.10 9.99 17.41
C PRO A 147 5.91 9.97 16.11
N ALA A 148 7.21 9.62 16.17
CA ALA A 148 8.09 9.55 15.02
C ALA A 148 7.77 8.33 14.12
N GLU A 149 8.46 8.23 13.00
CA GLU A 149 8.40 7.03 12.15
C GLU A 149 8.93 5.80 12.89
N THR A 150 8.36 4.66 12.57
CA THR A 150 8.75 3.37 13.12
C THR A 150 8.76 2.30 12.04
N TYR A 151 9.69 1.36 12.14
CA TYR A 151 9.83 0.20 11.27
C TYR A 151 9.93 -1.07 12.09
N TRP A 152 9.76 -2.20 11.49
CA TRP A 152 9.78 -3.48 12.16
C TRP A 152 11.03 -3.69 13.01
N ASP A 153 12.19 -3.30 12.50
CA ASP A 153 13.50 -3.35 13.14
C ASP A 153 13.88 -2.04 13.89
N ARG A 154 13.02 -1.01 13.85
CA ARG A 154 13.29 0.30 14.47
C ARG A 154 12.04 0.85 15.14
N GLN A 155 11.67 0.29 16.30
CA GLN A 155 10.45 0.70 17.02
C GLN A 155 10.58 0.73 18.54
N HIS A 156 11.72 0.33 19.12
CA HIS A 156 11.88 0.23 20.59
C HIS A 156 11.79 1.58 21.31
N GLY A 157 12.10 2.69 20.65
CA GLY A 157 11.94 4.05 21.19
C GLY A 157 10.52 4.61 21.11
N ALA A 158 9.61 3.94 20.40
CA ALA A 158 8.26 4.40 20.21
C ALA A 158 7.34 3.99 21.36
N LYS A 159 6.25 4.71 21.50
CA LYS A 159 5.18 4.39 22.45
C LYS A 159 3.86 4.22 21.70
N LEU A 160 3.06 3.28 22.17
CA LEU A 160 1.69 3.13 21.69
C LEU A 160 0.84 4.32 22.17
N GLY A 161 0.18 5.00 21.24
CA GLY A 161 -0.64 6.16 21.55
C GLY A 161 -1.46 6.62 20.36
N ILE A 162 -2.23 7.67 20.56
CA ILE A 162 -2.95 8.38 19.49
C ILE A 162 -2.12 9.63 19.16
N TYR A 163 -1.76 9.76 17.90
CA TYR A 163 -0.92 10.83 17.39
C TYR A 163 -1.55 11.46 16.16
N GLN A 164 -1.20 12.70 15.90
CA GLN A 164 -1.65 13.44 14.72
C GLN A 164 -0.53 14.33 14.20
N ASN A 165 -0.41 14.42 12.86
CA ASN A 165 0.44 15.41 12.20
C ASN A 165 -0.10 15.74 10.80
N LYS A 166 0.59 16.65 10.11
CA LYS A 166 0.38 16.84 8.68
C LYS A 166 1.08 15.73 7.89
N VAL A 167 0.50 15.36 6.76
CA VAL A 167 1.09 14.36 5.84
C VAL A 167 2.51 14.78 5.41
N ALA A 168 2.72 16.08 5.15
CA ALA A 168 4.04 16.58 4.80
C ALA A 168 5.07 16.45 5.93
N ASP A 169 4.64 16.47 7.20
CA ASP A 169 5.53 16.34 8.37
C ASP A 169 6.02 14.88 8.57
N ASN A 170 5.42 13.92 7.86
CA ASN A 170 5.91 12.54 7.83
C ASN A 170 7.14 12.35 6.95
N MET A 171 7.45 13.33 6.09
CA MET A 171 8.67 13.30 5.30
C MET A 171 9.87 13.57 6.20
N ALA A 172 10.70 12.55 6.42
CA ALA A 172 11.97 12.73 7.11
C ALA A 172 12.91 13.60 6.26
N GLN A 173 13.68 14.46 6.92
CA GLN A 173 14.60 15.41 6.28
C GLN A 173 15.92 14.72 5.88
N TYR A 174 15.83 13.61 5.15
CA TYR A 174 17.00 12.95 4.56
C TYR A 174 17.55 13.76 3.39
N LEU A 175 18.87 13.73 3.20
CA LEU A 175 19.54 14.43 2.09
C LEU A 175 19.11 13.88 0.73
N VAL A 176 18.87 12.59 0.67
CA VAL A 176 18.32 11.90 -0.52
C VAL A 176 16.94 11.37 -0.14
N PRO A 177 15.88 11.70 -0.91
CA PRO A 177 14.56 11.14 -0.68
C PRO A 177 14.58 9.62 -0.69
N GLN A 178 14.04 9.00 0.35
CA GLN A 178 14.07 7.56 0.57
C GLN A 178 12.89 7.14 1.44
N GLU A 179 12.73 5.85 1.72
CA GLU A 179 11.67 5.37 2.60
C GLU A 179 11.68 6.12 3.93
N CYS A 180 10.51 6.61 4.31
CA CYS A 180 10.29 7.33 5.56
C CYS A 180 8.82 7.31 5.97
N GLY A 181 8.54 7.80 7.17
CA GLY A 181 7.19 8.12 7.66
C GLY A 181 6.30 6.93 8.01
N ALA A 182 6.78 5.68 7.92
CA ALA A 182 5.98 4.52 8.29
C ALA A 182 5.66 4.50 9.79
N LYS A 183 4.55 3.87 10.15
CA LYS A 183 4.06 3.65 11.52
C LYS A 183 3.78 2.17 11.71
N THR A 184 4.27 1.60 12.79
CA THR A 184 4.04 0.19 13.16
C THR A 184 2.91 0.06 14.19
N ALA A 185 2.41 -1.15 14.35
CA ALA A 185 1.38 -1.49 15.34
C ALA A 185 0.13 -0.60 15.25
N VAL A 186 -0.24 -0.19 14.06
CA VAL A 186 -1.40 0.68 13.82
C VAL A 186 -2.69 -0.12 13.89
N ARG A 187 -3.59 0.27 14.79
CA ARG A 187 -4.93 -0.32 14.92
C ARG A 187 -5.93 0.39 14.03
N TRP A 188 -5.79 1.69 13.94
CA TRP A 188 -6.55 2.50 13.00
C TRP A 188 -5.75 3.76 12.64
N ALA A 189 -6.02 4.27 11.44
CA ALA A 189 -5.52 5.56 10.97
C ALA A 189 -6.61 6.25 10.16
N LYS A 190 -6.70 7.57 10.28
CA LYS A 190 -7.56 8.39 9.44
C LYS A 190 -6.75 9.46 8.73
N VAL A 191 -7.08 9.70 7.48
CA VAL A 191 -6.48 10.77 6.67
C VAL A 191 -7.61 11.68 6.23
N VAL A 192 -7.56 12.94 6.66
CA VAL A 192 -8.70 13.86 6.59
C VAL A 192 -8.33 15.24 6.06
N ASP A 193 -9.35 15.92 5.52
CA ASP A 193 -9.28 17.33 5.16
C ASP A 193 -9.46 18.23 6.41
N ARG A 194 -9.34 19.56 6.22
CA ARG A 194 -9.55 20.56 7.27
C ARG A 194 -10.95 20.55 7.91
N LYS A 195 -11.91 19.85 7.33
CA LYS A 195 -13.28 19.68 7.87
C LYS A 195 -13.46 18.33 8.58
N GLY A 196 -12.41 17.54 8.71
CA GLY A 196 -12.44 16.23 9.32
C GLY A 196 -13.07 15.14 8.44
N ARG A 197 -13.30 15.38 7.16
CA ARG A 197 -13.79 14.39 6.20
C ARG A 197 -12.62 13.68 5.56
N GLY A 198 -12.74 12.39 5.32
CA GLY A 198 -11.66 11.62 4.72
C GLY A 198 -11.91 10.12 4.77
N LEU A 199 -10.83 9.38 4.89
CA LEU A 199 -10.84 7.93 4.97
C LEU A 199 -10.34 7.48 6.35
N LEU A 200 -11.06 6.53 6.94
CA LEU A 200 -10.66 5.79 8.13
C LEU A 200 -10.25 4.37 7.73
N PHE A 201 -9.06 3.98 8.10
CA PHE A 201 -8.50 2.65 7.94
C PHE A 201 -8.46 1.96 9.30
N THR A 202 -8.90 0.72 9.36
CA THR A 202 -8.91 -0.08 10.59
C THR A 202 -8.27 -1.43 10.31
N ALA A 203 -7.27 -1.78 11.10
CA ALA A 203 -6.64 -3.08 11.04
C ALA A 203 -7.59 -4.17 11.55
N ASP A 204 -7.32 -5.42 11.19
CA ASP A 204 -7.91 -6.56 11.87
C ASP A 204 -7.53 -6.51 13.36
N ALA A 205 -8.48 -6.85 14.24
CA ALA A 205 -8.26 -6.82 15.69
C ALA A 205 -7.13 -7.75 16.15
N ALA A 206 -6.91 -8.84 15.43
CA ALA A 206 -5.88 -9.83 15.74
C ALA A 206 -4.47 -9.41 15.26
N LYS A 207 -4.37 -8.58 14.19
CA LYS A 207 -3.10 -8.21 13.57
C LYS A 207 -3.07 -6.71 13.24
N PRO A 208 -2.41 -5.88 14.06
CA PRO A 208 -2.15 -4.48 13.70
C PRO A 208 -1.40 -4.37 12.37
N MET A 209 -1.65 -3.29 11.64
CA MET A 209 -1.01 -3.04 10.34
C MET A 209 0.18 -2.10 10.46
N PHE A 210 1.03 -2.08 9.44
CA PHE A 210 1.89 -0.95 9.13
C PHE A 210 1.08 0.07 8.33
N PHE A 211 1.41 1.35 8.51
CA PHE A 211 0.68 2.42 7.84
C PHE A 211 1.61 3.58 7.49
N SER A 212 1.41 4.18 6.33
CA SER A 212 2.13 5.37 5.91
C SER A 212 1.19 6.31 5.16
N ALA A 213 1.35 7.61 5.38
CA ALA A 213 0.68 8.65 4.62
C ALA A 213 1.72 9.74 4.28
N LEU A 214 2.05 9.86 3.00
CA LEU A 214 3.12 10.71 2.47
C LEU A 214 2.62 11.51 1.26
N PRO A 215 3.26 12.64 0.91
CA PRO A 215 2.90 13.41 -0.28
C PRO A 215 3.43 12.81 -1.59
N TYR A 216 4.21 11.73 -1.54
CA TYR A 216 4.88 11.12 -2.68
C TYR A 216 4.76 9.61 -2.68
N THR A 217 4.77 9.05 -3.88
CA THR A 217 4.89 7.60 -4.08
C THR A 217 6.32 7.12 -3.80
N PRO A 218 6.52 5.82 -3.50
CA PRO A 218 7.87 5.25 -3.40
C PRO A 218 8.73 5.52 -4.64
N HIS A 219 8.13 5.52 -5.83
CA HIS A 219 8.84 5.72 -7.09
C HIS A 219 9.28 7.17 -7.30
N GLU A 220 8.49 8.15 -6.89
CA GLU A 220 8.87 9.56 -6.92
C GLU A 220 10.02 9.82 -5.96
N MET A 221 9.96 9.26 -4.75
CA MET A 221 11.05 9.38 -3.78
C MET A 221 12.35 8.73 -4.29
N GLU A 222 12.27 7.51 -4.82
CA GLU A 222 13.43 6.79 -5.35
C GLU A 222 14.06 7.48 -6.58
N SER A 223 13.26 8.18 -7.38
CA SER A 223 13.72 8.85 -8.59
C SER A 223 14.43 10.17 -8.31
N ALA A 224 14.21 10.77 -7.15
CA ALA A 224 14.80 12.06 -6.76
C ALA A 224 16.13 11.83 -6.03
N LYS A 225 17.17 12.55 -6.43
CA LYS A 225 18.49 12.58 -5.76
C LYS A 225 18.56 13.65 -4.68
N HIS A 226 17.67 14.63 -4.74
CA HIS A 226 17.59 15.73 -3.80
C HIS A 226 16.13 16.10 -3.55
N PRO A 227 15.78 16.63 -2.36
CA PRO A 227 14.40 17.02 -2.05
C PRO A 227 13.76 18.01 -3.03
N TYR A 228 14.54 18.89 -3.62
CA TYR A 228 14.06 19.88 -4.61
C TYR A 228 13.70 19.28 -5.98
N GLU A 229 14.05 18.03 -6.24
CA GLU A 229 13.70 17.30 -7.47
C GLU A 229 12.34 16.59 -7.34
N LEU A 230 11.80 16.52 -6.12
CA LEU A 230 10.46 15.98 -5.91
C LEU A 230 9.41 16.86 -6.61
N PRO A 231 8.38 16.26 -7.23
CA PRO A 231 7.35 17.05 -7.92
C PRO A 231 6.54 17.90 -6.93
N PRO A 232 5.81 18.92 -7.41
CA PRO A 232 4.79 19.57 -6.57
C PRO A 232 3.80 18.56 -6.01
N ILE A 233 3.34 18.77 -4.77
CA ILE A 233 2.38 17.88 -4.11
C ILE A 233 1.03 17.95 -4.82
N HIS A 234 0.56 16.82 -5.36
CA HIS A 234 -0.72 16.71 -6.07
C HIS A 234 -1.70 15.78 -5.37
N TYR A 235 -1.22 14.94 -4.45
CA TYR A 235 -2.01 13.93 -3.75
C TYR A 235 -1.41 13.59 -2.40
N THR A 236 -2.18 12.89 -1.61
CA THR A 236 -1.71 12.13 -0.45
C THR A 236 -1.68 10.66 -0.83
N VAL A 237 -0.53 10.03 -0.68
CA VAL A 237 -0.29 8.61 -0.89
C VAL A 237 -0.42 7.89 0.44
N ILE A 238 -1.36 6.94 0.52
CA ILE A 238 -1.56 6.11 1.70
C ILE A 238 -1.13 4.69 1.36
N ARG A 239 -0.33 4.09 2.22
CA ARG A 239 0.02 2.67 2.15
C ARG A 239 -0.47 1.99 3.41
N ALA A 240 -1.45 1.07 3.26
CA ALA A 240 -1.87 0.15 4.30
C ALA A 240 -1.16 -1.17 4.04
N MET A 241 -0.36 -1.65 4.99
CA MET A 241 0.57 -2.75 4.77
C MET A 241 0.40 -3.83 5.84
N GLY A 242 0.40 -5.09 5.42
CA GLY A 242 0.45 -6.24 6.32
C GLY A 242 1.87 -6.59 6.74
N GLU A 243 2.84 -6.36 5.85
CA GLU A 243 4.25 -6.60 6.08
C GLU A 243 5.11 -5.54 5.39
N GLN A 244 6.22 -5.21 6.01
CA GLN A 244 7.24 -4.33 5.48
C GLN A 244 8.61 -4.80 5.99
N MET A 245 9.56 -5.00 5.08
CA MET A 245 10.93 -5.34 5.43
C MET A 245 11.56 -4.23 6.27
N GLY A 246 12.38 -4.59 7.24
CA GLY A 246 13.16 -3.64 8.02
C GLY A 246 14.03 -2.71 7.16
N VAL A 247 14.51 -1.63 7.75
CA VAL A 247 15.28 -0.57 7.07
C VAL A 247 16.72 -0.45 7.55
N GLY A 248 17.09 -1.20 8.59
CA GLY A 248 18.39 -1.16 9.22
C GLY A 248 19.38 -2.16 8.65
N GLY A 249 20.45 -2.34 9.38
CA GLY A 249 21.57 -3.26 9.18
C GLY A 249 22.61 -2.99 10.24
N ASP A 250 23.65 -3.83 10.34
CA ASP A 250 24.68 -3.70 11.38
C ASP A 250 25.66 -2.56 11.11
N ASP A 251 25.65 -2.00 9.90
CA ASP A 251 26.48 -0.87 9.52
C ASP A 251 25.71 0.09 8.59
N SER A 252 26.37 1.19 8.19
CA SER A 252 25.83 2.19 7.25
C SER A 252 26.38 2.03 5.82
N TRP A 253 27.01 0.90 5.52
CA TRP A 253 27.64 0.62 4.24
C TRP A 253 26.86 -0.31 3.32
N GLY A 254 25.72 -0.84 3.82
CA GLY A 254 24.90 -1.76 3.09
C GLY A 254 24.81 -3.16 3.70
N ALA A 255 24.99 -3.31 5.02
CA ALA A 255 24.65 -4.55 5.69
C ALA A 255 23.18 -4.88 5.45
N ASN A 256 22.87 -6.14 5.19
CA ASN A 256 21.50 -6.59 5.03
C ASN A 256 20.72 -6.43 6.34
N VAL A 257 19.43 -6.21 6.20
CA VAL A 257 18.46 -6.32 7.29
C VAL A 257 18.55 -7.73 7.90
N HIS A 258 18.46 -7.84 9.22
CA HIS A 258 18.47 -9.13 9.90
C HIS A 258 17.31 -10.02 9.43
N PRO A 259 17.51 -11.34 9.31
CA PRO A 259 16.52 -12.26 8.74
C PRO A 259 15.14 -12.21 9.38
N GLU A 260 15.06 -11.95 10.69
CA GLU A 260 13.79 -11.83 11.43
C GLU A 260 12.94 -10.62 11.03
N TYR A 261 13.52 -9.64 10.34
CA TYR A 261 12.83 -8.46 9.83
C TYR A 261 12.63 -8.49 8.31
N ILE A 262 12.75 -9.66 7.71
CA ILE A 262 12.48 -9.91 6.30
C ILE A 262 11.17 -10.71 6.20
N PRO A 263 10.18 -10.30 5.38
CA PRO A 263 8.97 -11.08 5.14
C PRO A 263 9.26 -12.51 4.71
N ASP A 264 8.53 -13.49 5.28
CA ASP A 264 8.69 -14.91 4.95
C ASP A 264 8.14 -15.19 3.54
N VAL A 265 9.00 -15.61 2.64
CA VAL A 265 8.65 -15.90 1.23
C VAL A 265 8.27 -17.35 0.99
N THR A 266 8.21 -18.17 2.02
CA THR A 266 7.95 -19.61 1.90
C THR A 266 6.49 -19.97 2.16
N LYS A 267 5.69 -19.01 2.65
CA LYS A 267 4.29 -19.21 3.03
C LYS A 267 3.39 -18.23 2.31
N PRO A 268 2.12 -18.60 2.04
CA PRO A 268 1.11 -17.65 1.61
C PRO A 268 1.02 -16.46 2.56
N VAL A 269 0.90 -15.27 2.00
CA VAL A 269 0.75 -14.03 2.76
C VAL A 269 -0.62 -13.47 2.49
N GLU A 270 -1.33 -13.14 3.58
CA GLU A 270 -2.63 -12.49 3.52
C GLU A 270 -2.65 -11.27 4.43
N PHE A 271 -3.22 -10.19 3.90
CA PHE A 271 -3.42 -8.96 4.64
C PHE A 271 -4.84 -8.46 4.47
N THR A 272 -5.55 -8.35 5.58
CA THR A 272 -6.94 -7.85 5.62
C THR A 272 -7.02 -6.61 6.48
N PHE A 273 -7.69 -5.59 5.97
CA PHE A 273 -8.04 -4.37 6.68
C PHE A 273 -9.39 -3.85 6.20
N THR A 274 -9.97 -2.92 6.93
CA THR A 274 -11.23 -2.27 6.54
C THR A 274 -10.99 -0.78 6.35
N PHE A 275 -11.61 -0.18 5.34
CA PHE A 275 -11.65 1.26 5.23
C PHE A 275 -13.07 1.76 4.95
N ARG A 276 -13.31 3.04 5.27
CA ARG A 276 -14.58 3.74 4.99
C ARG A 276 -14.37 5.24 4.92
N GLY A 277 -15.31 5.93 4.31
CA GLY A 277 -15.40 7.36 4.44
C GLY A 277 -15.92 7.84 5.80
N ILE A 278 -15.46 8.96 6.21
CA ILE A 278 -15.88 9.66 7.43
C ILE A 278 -16.12 11.14 7.16
#